data_f36179dae6a830b54a63932e4da9aef2
#
_entry.id   f36179dae6a830b54a63932e4da9aef2
#
_cell.length_a   1.000
_cell.length_b   1.000
_cell.length_c   1.000
_cell.angle_alpha   90.00
_cell.angle_beta   90.00
_cell.angle_gamma   90.00
#
_symmetry.space_group_name_H-M   'P 1'
#
loop_
_entity.id
_entity.type
_entity.pdbx_description
1 polymer ?
#
loop_
_entity_poly.entity_id
_entity_poly.type
_entity_poly.pdbx_seq_one_letter_code
_entity_poly.pdbx_strand_id
1 'polypeptide(L)'
;MIAEHTHDVPFKDIADIVFRARPQAVLFEAANPCHAHEWADLAAMKIPGDKILVPGVIESTSNRVEHAELIAQRIERFAGIVGRERVMAGTDCGFATFVGAPRVYPSVVWAKLANLAEGARLASARLWPRRPAKKSKPRKT
;
A
#
# COMPACT_ATOMS: atom_id res chain seq x y z
N MET A 1 -17.61 13.48 -18.43
CA MET A 1 -16.37 14.29 -18.39
C MET A 1 -15.60 13.80 -17.18
N ILE A 2 -14.41 13.26 -17.37
CA ILE A 2 -13.52 12.83 -16.26
C ILE A 2 -12.83 14.10 -15.82
N ALA A 3 -12.97 14.48 -14.54
CA ALA A 3 -12.23 15.61 -14.00
C ALA A 3 -10.71 15.31 -14.11
N GLU A 4 -9.98 16.20 -14.72
CA GLU A 4 -8.52 16.15 -14.75
C GLU A 4 -8.00 16.57 -13.39
N HIS A 5 -7.21 15.71 -12.75
CA HIS A 5 -6.52 16.02 -11.51
C HIS A 5 -5.19 16.72 -11.84
N THR A 6 -5.23 18.04 -11.98
CA THR A 6 -4.05 18.85 -12.33
C THR A 6 -3.60 19.77 -11.18
N HIS A 7 -4.38 19.84 -10.10
CA HIS A 7 -4.15 20.76 -8.98
C HIS A 7 -4.41 20.07 -7.63
N ASP A 8 -3.97 18.83 -7.48
CA ASP A 8 -4.08 18.12 -6.21
C ASP A 8 -3.17 18.75 -5.16
N VAL A 9 -3.65 18.83 -3.93
CA VAL A 9 -2.85 19.30 -2.80
C VAL A 9 -1.84 18.22 -2.45
N PRO A 10 -0.54 18.52 -2.40
CA PRO A 10 0.46 17.55 -1.99
C PRO A 10 0.16 16.99 -0.59
N PHE A 11 0.28 15.68 -0.41
CA PHE A 11 -0.05 15.02 0.87
C PHE A 11 0.73 15.64 2.04
N LYS A 12 1.98 16.04 1.85
CA LYS A 12 2.80 16.70 2.87
C LYS A 12 2.18 17.97 3.45
N ASP A 13 1.38 18.70 2.65
CA ASP A 13 0.79 19.98 3.07
C ASP A 13 -0.45 19.80 3.96
N ILE A 14 -1.04 18.59 3.97
CA ILE A 14 -2.21 18.24 4.78
C ILE A 14 -1.95 17.11 5.79
N ALA A 15 -0.78 16.50 5.76
CA ALA A 15 -0.46 15.31 6.54
C ALA A 15 -0.58 15.55 8.07
N ASP A 16 -0.22 16.73 8.55
CA ASP A 16 -0.36 17.09 9.96
C ASP A 16 -1.83 17.10 10.42
N ILE A 17 -2.74 17.54 9.55
CA ILE A 17 -4.19 17.52 9.81
C ILE A 17 -4.69 16.07 9.76
N VAL A 18 -4.31 15.32 8.74
CA VAL A 18 -4.71 13.92 8.55
C VAL A 18 -4.27 13.07 9.74
N PHE A 19 -3.03 13.22 10.20
CA PHE A 19 -2.52 12.43 11.33
C PHE A 19 -3.07 12.86 12.71
N ARG A 20 -3.72 14.00 12.82
CA ARG A 20 -4.48 14.40 14.03
C ARG A 20 -5.86 13.76 14.11
N ALA A 21 -6.37 13.15 13.03
CA ALA A 21 -7.65 12.46 13.05
C ALA A 21 -7.62 11.30 14.07
N ARG A 22 -8.75 11.04 14.73
CA ARG A 22 -8.86 9.98 15.77
C ARG A 22 -8.58 8.57 15.26
N PRO A 23 -9.02 8.15 14.06
CA PRO A 23 -8.73 6.81 13.55
C PRO A 23 -7.23 6.56 13.47
N GLN A 24 -6.82 5.35 13.86
CA GLN A 24 -5.42 4.93 13.76
C GLN A 24 -5.02 4.60 12.33
N ALA A 25 -5.90 3.95 11.57
CA ALA A 25 -5.63 3.58 10.18
C ALA A 25 -5.91 4.77 9.26
N VAL A 26 -4.92 5.13 8.45
CA VAL A 26 -4.98 6.22 7.48
C VAL A 26 -4.82 5.64 6.09
N LEU A 27 -5.90 5.71 5.31
CA LEU A 27 -5.92 5.28 3.91
C LEU A 27 -5.61 6.47 3.01
N PHE A 28 -4.75 6.28 2.01
CA PHE A 28 -4.39 7.31 1.05
C PHE A 28 -3.91 6.70 -0.26
N GLU A 29 -4.03 7.45 -1.33
CA GLU A 29 -3.54 7.05 -2.65
C GLU A 29 -2.01 7.09 -2.69
N ALA A 30 -1.37 6.06 -3.26
CA ALA A 30 0.08 5.97 -3.39
C ALA A 30 0.55 5.10 -4.57
N ALA A 31 -0.35 4.66 -5.44
CA ALA A 31 -0.01 3.83 -6.59
C ALA A 31 -0.15 4.55 -7.92
N ASN A 32 -1.04 5.53 -8.03
CA ASN A 32 -1.23 6.29 -9.26
C ASN A 32 -0.09 7.29 -9.49
N PRO A 33 0.16 7.71 -10.74
CA PRO A 33 1.29 8.58 -11.09
C PRO A 33 1.30 9.94 -10.38
N CYS A 34 0.14 10.44 -9.94
CA CYS A 34 0.06 11.74 -9.25
C CYS A 34 0.62 11.67 -7.82
N HIS A 35 0.45 10.53 -7.13
CA HIS A 35 0.78 10.36 -5.72
C HIS A 35 1.90 9.35 -5.45
N ALA A 36 2.31 8.57 -6.45
CA ALA A 36 3.30 7.49 -6.27
C ALA A 36 4.69 7.97 -5.77
N HIS A 37 4.99 9.25 -5.85
CA HIS A 37 6.25 9.85 -5.38
C HIS A 37 6.19 10.32 -3.91
N GLU A 38 5.00 10.53 -3.34
CA GLU A 38 4.80 11.18 -2.03
C GLU A 38 5.28 10.32 -0.83
N TRP A 39 5.62 9.05 -1.06
CA TRP A 39 6.28 8.25 -0.03
C TRP A 39 7.59 8.88 0.48
N ALA A 40 8.29 9.65 -0.37
CA ALA A 40 9.53 10.33 0.01
C ALA A 40 9.26 11.47 1.01
N ASP A 41 8.15 12.19 0.82
CA ASP A 41 7.70 13.21 1.77
C ASP A 41 7.34 12.57 3.11
N LEU A 42 6.59 11.45 3.09
CA LEU A 42 6.26 10.70 4.30
C LEU A 42 7.50 10.15 5.03
N ALA A 43 8.53 9.73 4.29
CA ALA A 43 9.79 9.27 4.88
C ALA A 43 10.57 10.40 5.58
N ALA A 44 10.37 11.65 5.17
CA ALA A 44 10.97 12.82 5.79
C ALA A 44 10.17 13.38 6.97
N MET A 45 8.95 12.87 7.22
CA MET A 45 8.04 13.38 8.25
C MET A 45 8.08 12.53 9.51
N LYS A 46 7.73 13.15 10.65
CA LYS A 46 7.50 12.41 11.89
C LYS A 46 6.05 11.93 11.94
N ILE A 47 5.82 10.68 11.60
CA ILE A 47 4.50 10.03 11.68
C ILE A 47 4.24 9.60 13.13
N PRO A 48 3.08 9.93 13.74
CA PRO A 48 2.74 9.50 15.10
C PRO A 48 2.79 7.99 15.26
N GLY A 49 3.25 7.54 16.44
CA GLY A 49 3.53 6.12 16.68
C GLY A 49 2.28 5.22 16.76
N ASP A 50 1.10 5.80 16.94
CA ASP A 50 -0.19 5.11 16.96
C ASP A 50 -0.83 4.94 15.57
N LYS A 51 -0.27 5.58 14.53
CA LYS A 51 -0.83 5.52 13.18
C LYS A 51 -0.38 4.29 12.41
N ILE A 52 -1.32 3.70 11.70
CA ILE A 52 -1.14 2.61 10.74
C ILE A 52 -1.35 3.20 9.35
N LEU A 53 -0.36 3.06 8.48
CA LEU A 53 -0.46 3.49 7.09
C LEU A 53 -1.15 2.43 6.25
N VAL A 54 -2.13 2.84 5.47
CA VAL A 54 -2.82 1.97 4.50
C VAL A 54 -2.66 2.59 3.10
N PRO A 55 -1.45 2.55 2.53
CA PRO A 55 -1.22 3.08 1.19
C PRO A 55 -1.96 2.27 0.14
N GLY A 56 -2.50 2.94 -0.87
CA GLY A 56 -2.87 2.30 -2.11
C GLY A 56 -1.61 1.75 -2.77
N VAL A 57 -1.55 0.45 -3.00
CA VAL A 57 -0.43 -0.20 -3.68
C VAL A 57 -0.80 -0.72 -5.06
N ILE A 58 -2.08 -0.60 -5.42
CA ILE A 58 -2.62 -0.80 -6.76
C ILE A 58 -3.50 0.38 -7.14
N GLU A 59 -3.35 0.84 -8.38
CA GLU A 59 -4.13 1.92 -8.96
C GLU A 59 -5.55 1.44 -9.31
N SER A 60 -6.54 2.32 -9.16
CA SER A 60 -7.95 1.98 -9.34
C SER A 60 -8.58 2.52 -10.64
N THR A 61 -7.82 3.21 -11.49
CA THR A 61 -8.36 3.92 -12.66
C THR A 61 -7.95 3.33 -14.01
N SER A 62 -6.94 2.46 -14.06
CA SER A 62 -6.44 1.86 -15.30
C SER A 62 -6.70 0.34 -15.39
N ASN A 63 -6.77 -0.13 -16.64
CA ASN A 63 -6.91 -1.56 -16.94
C ASN A 63 -5.54 -2.28 -17.00
N ARG A 64 -4.52 -1.78 -16.30
CA ARG A 64 -3.21 -2.42 -16.15
C ARG A 64 -3.17 -3.18 -14.83
N VAL A 65 -2.79 -4.46 -14.88
CA VAL A 65 -2.61 -5.27 -13.68
C VAL A 65 -1.17 -5.11 -13.21
N GLU A 66 -0.97 -4.56 -12.02
CA GLU A 66 0.34 -4.42 -11.41
C GLU A 66 0.94 -5.78 -11.09
N HIS A 67 2.24 -5.93 -11.32
CA HIS A 67 2.96 -7.15 -10.97
C HIS A 67 3.08 -7.28 -9.44
N ALA A 68 2.87 -8.50 -8.92
CA ALA A 68 2.91 -8.76 -7.48
C ALA A 68 4.23 -8.31 -6.81
N GLU A 69 5.35 -8.41 -7.53
CA GLU A 69 6.66 -7.94 -7.06
C GLU A 69 6.70 -6.41 -6.86
N LEU A 70 6.11 -5.63 -7.78
CA LEU A 70 6.01 -4.18 -7.63
C LEU A 70 5.16 -3.82 -6.40
N ILE A 71 4.08 -4.55 -6.19
CA ILE A 71 3.21 -4.38 -5.02
C ILE A 71 3.99 -4.67 -3.73
N ALA A 72 4.76 -5.77 -3.70
CA ALA A 72 5.60 -6.11 -2.55
C ALA A 72 6.62 -5.00 -2.23
N GLN A 73 7.30 -4.47 -3.24
CA GLN A 73 8.25 -3.37 -3.09
C GLN A 73 7.59 -2.09 -2.55
N ARG A 74 6.37 -1.79 -2.98
CA ARG A 74 5.60 -0.66 -2.44
C ARG A 74 5.28 -0.85 -0.96
N ILE A 75 4.84 -2.04 -0.55
CA ILE A 75 4.56 -2.37 0.86
C ILE A 75 5.83 -2.27 1.71
N GLU A 76 6.94 -2.86 1.25
CA GLU A 76 8.23 -2.84 1.93
C GLU A 76 8.76 -1.42 2.14
N ARG A 77 8.54 -0.53 1.16
CA ARG A 77 8.90 0.89 1.23
C ARG A 77 8.20 1.58 2.41
N PHE A 78 6.89 1.43 2.54
CA PHE A 78 6.15 2.01 3.66
C PHE A 78 6.47 1.33 5.00
N ALA A 79 6.75 0.03 5.00
CA ALA A 79 7.23 -0.68 6.18
C ALA A 79 8.60 -0.15 6.66
N GLY A 80 9.44 0.31 5.74
CA GLY A 80 10.70 1.00 6.07
C GLY A 80 10.50 2.35 6.75
N ILE A 81 9.37 3.03 6.51
CA ILE A 81 9.07 4.34 7.09
C ILE A 81 8.51 4.22 8.51
N VAL A 82 7.50 3.38 8.72
CA VAL A 82 6.77 3.32 9.99
C VAL A 82 6.96 2.03 10.78
N GLY A 83 7.68 1.06 10.24
CA GLY A 83 7.78 -0.29 10.79
C GLY A 83 6.72 -1.23 10.21
N ARG A 84 7.11 -2.50 10.06
CA ARG A 84 6.31 -3.52 9.39
C ARG A 84 4.96 -3.81 10.05
N GLU A 85 4.83 -3.57 11.35
CA GLU A 85 3.61 -3.77 12.13
C GLU A 85 2.57 -2.67 11.90
N ARG A 86 2.97 -1.59 11.25
CA ARG A 86 2.14 -0.40 11.04
C ARG A 86 1.82 -0.12 9.57
N VAL A 87 1.85 -1.15 8.73
CA VAL A 87 1.48 -1.04 7.31
C VAL A 87 0.45 -2.10 6.95
N MET A 88 -0.58 -1.67 6.24
CA MET A 88 -1.55 -2.54 5.58
C MET A 88 -1.62 -2.17 4.11
N ALA A 89 -1.75 -3.16 3.22
CA ALA A 89 -1.90 -2.90 1.79
C ALA A 89 -3.35 -2.55 1.45
N GLY A 90 -3.55 -1.48 0.70
CA GLY A 90 -4.85 -1.04 0.21
C GLY A 90 -4.88 -0.85 -1.30
N THR A 91 -6.02 -0.40 -1.81
CA THR A 91 -6.18 0.14 -3.16
C THR A 91 -6.21 1.66 -3.09
N ASP A 92 -5.80 2.35 -4.15
CA ASP A 92 -5.86 3.82 -4.18
C ASP A 92 -7.28 4.31 -3.90
N CYS A 93 -8.27 3.73 -4.59
CA CYS A 93 -9.68 4.08 -4.46
C CYS A 93 -10.55 2.89 -4.85
N GLY A 94 -11.86 3.09 -4.98
CA GLY A 94 -12.76 2.11 -5.59
C GLY A 94 -12.56 2.03 -7.11
N PHE A 95 -12.93 0.90 -7.71
CA PHE A 95 -12.77 0.64 -9.15
C PHE A 95 -13.92 1.19 -10.02
N ALA A 96 -14.89 1.85 -9.40
CA ALA A 96 -15.97 2.52 -10.11
C ALA A 96 -16.21 3.89 -9.46
N THR A 97 -16.06 4.94 -10.25
CA THR A 97 -16.27 6.31 -9.77
C THR A 97 -17.78 6.58 -9.52
N PHE A 98 -18.64 6.02 -10.38
CA PHE A 98 -20.10 6.16 -10.29
C PHE A 98 -20.79 4.83 -10.59
N VAL A 99 -21.96 4.65 -10.04
CA VAL A 99 -22.83 3.49 -10.35
C VAL A 99 -23.10 3.47 -11.86
N GLY A 100 -22.86 2.32 -12.50
CA GLY A 100 -23.09 2.12 -13.93
C GLY A 100 -21.98 2.66 -14.85
N ALA A 101 -20.90 3.25 -14.31
CA ALA A 101 -19.78 3.75 -15.10
C ALA A 101 -18.43 3.18 -14.60
N PRO A 102 -18.20 1.87 -14.69
CA PRO A 102 -16.92 1.28 -14.28
C PRO A 102 -15.82 1.71 -15.24
N ARG A 103 -14.68 2.19 -14.71
CA ARG A 103 -13.48 2.51 -15.50
C ARG A 103 -12.63 1.28 -15.76
N VAL A 104 -12.66 0.32 -14.85
CA VAL A 104 -11.86 -0.89 -14.90
C VAL A 104 -12.77 -2.09 -15.14
N TYR A 105 -12.40 -2.93 -16.10
CA TYR A 105 -13.15 -4.15 -16.38
C TYR A 105 -13.16 -5.09 -15.17
N PRO A 106 -14.29 -5.74 -14.83
CA PRO A 106 -14.38 -6.63 -13.67
C PRO A 106 -13.31 -7.72 -13.62
N SER A 107 -12.96 -8.31 -14.76
CA SER A 107 -11.89 -9.31 -14.85
C SER A 107 -10.51 -8.73 -14.49
N VAL A 108 -10.25 -7.47 -14.85
CA VAL A 108 -9.01 -6.77 -14.49
C VAL A 108 -9.01 -6.44 -12.99
N VAL A 109 -10.15 -6.02 -12.42
CA VAL A 109 -10.28 -5.79 -10.97
C VAL A 109 -9.89 -7.03 -10.19
N TRP A 110 -10.44 -8.20 -10.54
CA TRP A 110 -10.12 -9.44 -9.86
C TRP A 110 -8.65 -9.85 -10.02
N ALA A 111 -8.06 -9.62 -11.18
CA ALA A 111 -6.63 -9.86 -11.40
C ALA A 111 -5.75 -8.91 -10.55
N LYS A 112 -6.12 -7.63 -10.45
CA LYS A 112 -5.44 -6.66 -9.57
C LYS A 112 -5.51 -7.10 -8.11
N LEU A 113 -6.69 -7.48 -7.61
CA LEU A 113 -6.88 -7.95 -6.23
C LEU A 113 -6.11 -9.25 -5.95
N ALA A 114 -6.05 -10.17 -6.91
CA ALA A 114 -5.24 -11.38 -6.79
C ALA A 114 -3.74 -11.03 -6.65
N ASN A 115 -3.24 -10.11 -7.48
CA ASN A 115 -1.86 -9.65 -7.39
C ASN A 115 -1.60 -8.82 -6.14
N LEU A 116 -2.59 -8.07 -5.62
CA LEU A 116 -2.48 -7.41 -4.31
C LEU A 116 -2.24 -8.42 -3.20
N ALA A 117 -3.04 -9.48 -3.16
CA ALA A 117 -2.89 -10.55 -2.16
C ALA A 117 -1.53 -11.26 -2.29
N GLU A 118 -1.08 -11.56 -3.51
CA GLU A 118 0.23 -12.18 -3.74
C GLU A 118 1.38 -11.23 -3.36
N GLY A 119 1.31 -9.96 -3.73
CA GLY A 119 2.30 -8.94 -3.35
C GLY A 119 2.40 -8.77 -1.83
N ALA A 120 1.27 -8.75 -1.14
CA ALA A 120 1.22 -8.71 0.32
C ALA A 120 1.85 -9.96 0.95
N ARG A 121 1.61 -11.15 0.36
CA ARG A 121 2.24 -12.40 0.79
C ARG A 121 3.77 -12.36 0.61
N LEU A 122 4.26 -11.85 -0.51
CA LEU A 122 5.69 -11.69 -0.79
C LEU A 122 6.34 -10.73 0.20
N ALA A 123 5.77 -9.54 0.39
CA ALA A 123 6.27 -8.56 1.35
C ALA A 123 6.28 -9.13 2.77
N SER A 124 5.19 -9.78 3.19
CA SER A 124 5.11 -10.40 4.52
C SER A 124 6.20 -11.46 4.73
N ALA A 125 6.47 -12.29 3.74
CA ALA A 125 7.52 -13.31 3.85
C ALA A 125 8.92 -12.69 4.04
N ARG A 126 9.17 -11.51 3.47
CA ARG A 126 10.44 -10.77 3.59
C ARG A 126 10.54 -10.00 4.90
N LEU A 127 9.46 -9.35 5.30
CA LEU A 127 9.39 -8.56 6.53
C LEU A 127 9.35 -9.43 7.80
N TRP A 128 8.82 -10.66 7.70
CA TRP A 128 8.79 -11.67 8.79
C TRP A 128 9.46 -12.97 8.35
N PRO A 129 10.78 -12.97 8.13
CA PRO A 129 11.48 -14.19 7.76
C PRO A 129 11.33 -15.24 8.87
N ARG A 130 10.87 -16.45 8.51
CA ARG A 130 10.82 -17.57 9.45
C ARG A 130 12.23 -17.84 9.97
N ARG A 131 12.41 -17.84 11.29
CA ARG A 131 13.66 -18.30 11.89
C ARG A 131 13.91 -19.74 11.43
N PRO A 132 15.11 -20.07 10.90
CA PRO A 132 15.42 -21.46 10.60
C PRO A 132 15.25 -22.30 11.86
N ALA A 133 14.55 -23.44 11.74
CA ALA A 133 14.40 -24.38 12.84
C ALA A 133 15.81 -24.75 13.36
N LYS A 134 16.06 -24.58 14.68
CA LYS A 134 17.32 -25.04 15.29
C LYS A 134 17.44 -26.51 14.99
N LYS A 135 18.48 -26.89 14.20
CA LYS A 135 18.82 -28.31 14.02
C LYS A 135 19.02 -28.92 15.39
N SER A 136 18.17 -29.86 15.79
CA SER A 136 18.37 -30.64 17.00
C SER A 136 19.71 -31.37 16.90
N LYS A 137 20.60 -31.17 17.87
CA LYS A 137 21.83 -31.96 17.95
C LYS A 137 21.45 -33.44 18.09
N PRO A 138 22.08 -34.32 17.29
CA PRO A 138 21.88 -35.77 17.50
C PRO A 138 22.25 -36.14 18.96
N ARG A 139 21.35 -36.83 19.64
CA ARG A 139 21.66 -37.45 20.94
C ARG A 139 22.80 -38.43 20.72
N LYS A 140 23.95 -38.20 21.37
CA LYS A 140 24.99 -39.22 21.47
C LYS A 140 24.46 -40.32 22.35
N THR A 141 24.30 -41.51 21.81
CA THR A 141 24.17 -42.77 22.54
C THR A 141 25.50 -43.18 23.09
#